data_532eb66fa346d853e2d7853530fc54c2
#
_entry.id   532eb66fa346d853e2d7853530fc54c2
#
_cell.length_a   1.000
_cell.length_b   1.000
_cell.length_c   1.000
_cell.angle_alpha   90.00
_cell.angle_beta   90.00
_cell.angle_gamma   90.00
#
_symmetry.space_group_name_H-M   'P 1'
#
loop_
_entity.id
_entity.type
_entity.pdbx_description
1 polymer ?
#
loop_
_entity_poly.entity_id
_entity_poly.type
_entity_poly.pdbx_seq_one_letter_code
_entity_poly.pdbx_strand_id
1 'polypeptide(L)'
;MNKTILVIDDDNILRNSLSKGLRNDGFNVLSAPSAENAYDILNRISVDAIVLDRMMTGIDGLTFLKHLRNSGNQTPIIMLTAMSGPENTIDGLSNGANDYLVKPFQFRELVLRLNNIIKKDSVILSKMPTGLSFADNEFFVTTNNIPKAFALSGEEKKLLQHLTHPVGNIVSAPPMVAKRLRTKLNIVLSNIDIITIRGQGYKLVNLTPQ
;
A
#
# COMPACT_ATOMS: atom_id res chain seq x y z
N MET A 1 4.90 -1.98 -16.78
CA MET A 1 5.71 -3.11 -16.25
C MET A 1 4.79 -4.04 -15.50
N ASN A 2 4.92 -5.36 -15.70
CA ASN A 2 4.16 -6.35 -14.93
C ASN A 2 4.62 -6.36 -13.47
N LYS A 3 3.67 -6.44 -12.53
CA LYS A 3 3.94 -6.51 -11.10
C LYS A 3 4.55 -7.86 -10.73
N THR A 4 5.54 -7.86 -9.83
CA THR A 4 6.25 -9.07 -9.38
C THR A 4 5.70 -9.52 -8.03
N ILE A 5 5.22 -10.76 -7.96
CA ILE A 5 4.66 -11.39 -6.76
C ILE A 5 5.60 -12.49 -6.29
N LEU A 6 5.88 -12.54 -5.00
CA LEU A 6 6.56 -13.67 -4.35
C LEU A 6 5.52 -14.55 -3.67
N VAL A 7 5.46 -15.83 -4.05
CA VAL A 7 4.60 -16.83 -3.42
C VAL A 7 5.46 -17.69 -2.50
N ILE A 8 5.10 -17.74 -1.21
CA ILE A 8 5.81 -18.49 -0.16
C ILE A 8 4.83 -19.48 0.47
N ASP A 9 5.07 -20.76 0.25
CA ASP A 9 4.21 -21.85 0.73
C ASP A 9 5.04 -23.15 0.67
N ASP A 10 5.04 -23.99 1.69
CA ASP A 10 5.78 -25.24 1.69
C ASP A 10 5.07 -26.36 0.90
N ASP A 11 3.73 -26.24 0.70
CA ASP A 11 2.98 -27.11 -0.20
C ASP A 11 3.35 -26.83 -1.67
N ASN A 12 4.11 -27.75 -2.26
CA ASN A 12 4.58 -27.65 -3.64
C ASN A 12 3.41 -27.61 -4.67
N ILE A 13 2.32 -28.31 -4.40
CA ILE A 13 1.16 -28.36 -5.31
C ILE A 13 0.46 -27.02 -5.32
N LEU A 14 0.15 -26.49 -4.16
CA LEU A 14 -0.52 -25.19 -4.01
C LEU A 14 0.39 -24.07 -4.54
N ARG A 15 1.67 -24.05 -4.15
CA ARG A 15 2.63 -23.05 -4.61
C ARG A 15 2.76 -23.00 -6.13
N ASN A 16 2.83 -24.18 -6.79
CA ASN A 16 2.90 -24.26 -8.25
C ASN A 16 1.58 -23.83 -8.91
N SER A 17 0.44 -24.21 -8.36
CA SER A 17 -0.89 -23.84 -8.85
C SER A 17 -1.09 -22.31 -8.79
N LEU A 18 -0.76 -21.69 -7.66
CA LEU A 18 -0.82 -20.24 -7.46
C LEU A 18 0.13 -19.52 -8.43
N SER A 19 1.37 -19.99 -8.52
CA SER A 19 2.37 -19.40 -9.41
C SER A 19 1.94 -19.44 -10.88
N LYS A 20 1.37 -20.55 -11.32
CA LYS A 20 0.86 -20.70 -12.70
C LYS A 20 -0.35 -19.77 -12.93
N GLY A 21 -1.30 -19.75 -12.01
CA GLY A 21 -2.49 -18.90 -12.11
C GLY A 21 -2.11 -17.42 -12.18
N LEU A 22 -1.24 -16.95 -11.30
CA LEU A 22 -0.81 -15.55 -11.26
C LEU A 22 -0.04 -15.14 -12.53
N ARG A 23 0.80 -16.02 -13.10
CA ARG A 23 1.46 -15.76 -14.39
C ARG A 23 0.45 -15.62 -15.52
N ASN A 24 -0.57 -16.46 -15.56
CA ASN A 24 -1.65 -16.38 -16.54
C ASN A 24 -2.44 -15.07 -16.43
N ASP A 25 -2.51 -14.50 -15.22
CA ASP A 25 -3.18 -13.20 -14.94
C ASP A 25 -2.25 -11.99 -15.18
N GLY A 26 -1.03 -12.21 -15.71
CA GLY A 26 -0.10 -11.18 -16.16
C GLY A 26 0.89 -10.71 -15.09
N PHE A 27 1.03 -11.38 -13.95
CA PHE A 27 2.07 -11.09 -12.97
C PHE A 27 3.39 -11.78 -13.31
N ASN A 28 4.52 -11.15 -12.95
CA ASN A 28 5.78 -11.86 -12.79
C ASN A 28 5.73 -12.59 -11.45
N VAL A 29 6.14 -13.87 -11.41
CA VAL A 29 6.02 -14.67 -10.18
C VAL A 29 7.34 -15.34 -9.85
N LEU A 30 7.82 -15.04 -8.63
CA LEU A 30 8.86 -15.77 -7.92
C LEU A 30 8.19 -16.70 -6.89
N SER A 31 8.84 -17.80 -6.54
CA SER A 31 8.29 -18.71 -5.53
C SER A 31 9.39 -19.23 -4.61
N ALA A 32 9.05 -19.41 -3.33
CA ALA A 32 9.92 -19.93 -2.29
C ALA A 32 9.20 -21.03 -1.50
N PRO A 33 9.86 -22.17 -1.24
CA PRO A 33 9.28 -23.26 -0.45
C PRO A 33 9.39 -23.04 1.07
N SER A 34 10.13 -22.02 1.51
CA SER A 34 10.33 -21.71 2.93
C SER A 34 10.66 -20.24 3.15
N ALA A 35 10.63 -19.80 4.40
CA ALA A 35 11.02 -18.46 4.81
C ALA A 35 12.50 -18.15 4.47
N GLU A 36 13.40 -19.09 4.64
CA GLU A 36 14.83 -18.92 4.35
C GLU A 36 15.05 -18.64 2.87
N ASN A 37 14.43 -19.44 1.98
CA ASN A 37 14.49 -19.19 0.54
C ASN A 37 13.85 -17.85 0.15
N ALA A 38 12.81 -17.44 0.87
CA ALA A 38 12.19 -16.13 0.64
C ALA A 38 13.12 -14.98 1.02
N TYR A 39 13.88 -15.08 2.13
CA TYR A 39 14.89 -14.08 2.50
C TYR A 39 15.98 -13.95 1.42
N ASP A 40 16.47 -15.06 0.88
CA ASP A 40 17.47 -15.04 -0.19
C ASP A 40 16.98 -14.31 -1.44
N ILE A 41 15.70 -14.47 -1.78
CA ILE A 41 15.07 -13.76 -2.89
C ILE A 41 14.94 -12.27 -2.56
N LEU A 42 14.37 -11.92 -1.41
CA LEU A 42 14.08 -10.53 -1.02
C LEU A 42 15.34 -9.69 -0.80
N ASN A 43 16.47 -10.32 -0.47
CA ASN A 43 17.78 -9.67 -0.37
C ASN A 43 18.34 -9.25 -1.74
N ARG A 44 17.86 -9.85 -2.83
CA ARG A 44 18.36 -9.61 -4.18
C ARG A 44 17.38 -8.93 -5.11
N ILE A 45 16.08 -9.12 -4.88
CA ILE A 45 15.01 -8.70 -5.78
C ILE A 45 13.90 -8.02 -4.99
N SER A 46 13.54 -6.81 -5.39
CA SER A 46 12.34 -6.15 -4.89
C SER A 46 11.09 -6.74 -5.54
N VAL A 47 10.08 -7.04 -4.73
CA VAL A 47 8.78 -7.55 -5.19
C VAL A 47 7.65 -6.57 -4.83
N ASP A 48 6.57 -6.56 -5.62
CA ASP A 48 5.44 -5.65 -5.43
C ASP A 48 4.44 -6.15 -4.37
N ALA A 49 4.37 -7.47 -4.15
CA ALA A 49 3.60 -8.07 -3.06
C ALA A 49 4.07 -9.50 -2.76
N ILE A 50 3.69 -10.00 -1.60
CA ILE A 50 3.96 -11.35 -1.13
C ILE A 50 2.64 -12.07 -0.85
N VAL A 51 2.51 -13.29 -1.34
CA VAL A 51 1.50 -14.27 -0.91
C VAL A 51 2.19 -15.24 0.02
N LEU A 52 1.80 -15.29 1.28
CA LEU A 52 2.51 -15.98 2.35
C LEU A 52 1.59 -17.00 3.01
N ASP A 53 1.96 -18.28 2.99
CA ASP A 53 1.28 -19.24 3.83
C ASP A 53 1.60 -19.01 5.32
N ARG A 54 0.57 -19.12 6.15
CA ARG A 54 0.73 -19.00 7.61
C ARG A 54 1.41 -20.24 8.20
N MET A 55 1.04 -21.42 7.72
CA MET A 55 1.44 -22.70 8.30
C MET A 55 2.52 -23.34 7.44
N MET A 56 3.77 -23.00 7.69
CA MET A 56 4.92 -23.60 7.00
C MET A 56 5.80 -24.37 7.98
N THR A 57 6.49 -25.37 7.48
CA THR A 57 7.51 -26.10 8.24
C THR A 57 8.72 -25.18 8.49
N GLY A 58 9.35 -25.29 9.67
CA GLY A 58 10.45 -24.42 10.08
C GLY A 58 9.97 -23.09 10.63
N ILE A 59 10.30 -21.99 9.95
CA ILE A 59 9.81 -20.65 10.31
C ILE A 59 8.41 -20.48 9.76
N ASP A 60 7.40 -20.36 10.66
CA ASP A 60 6.02 -20.10 10.26
C ASP A 60 5.83 -18.71 9.66
N GLY A 61 4.74 -18.55 8.87
CA GLY A 61 4.49 -17.30 8.15
C GLY A 61 4.32 -16.08 9.04
N LEU A 62 3.76 -16.22 10.24
CA LEU A 62 3.59 -15.08 11.16
C LEU A 62 4.94 -14.61 11.73
N THR A 63 5.81 -15.54 12.08
CA THR A 63 7.18 -15.25 12.53
C THR A 63 7.98 -14.61 11.41
N PHE A 64 7.89 -15.13 10.18
CA PHE A 64 8.51 -14.52 9.00
C PHE A 64 8.02 -13.08 8.78
N LEU A 65 6.71 -12.83 8.82
CA LEU A 65 6.12 -11.50 8.69
C LEU A 65 6.69 -10.52 9.72
N LYS A 66 6.72 -10.92 11.00
CA LYS A 66 7.26 -10.09 12.10
C LYS A 66 8.72 -9.72 11.85
N HIS A 67 9.56 -10.68 11.49
CA HIS A 67 10.97 -10.43 11.18
C HIS A 67 11.11 -9.48 9.98
N LEU A 68 10.30 -9.65 8.94
CA LEU A 68 10.33 -8.80 7.76
C LEU A 68 9.95 -7.35 8.11
N ARG A 69 8.93 -7.14 8.93
CA ARG A 69 8.54 -5.80 9.39
C ARG A 69 9.60 -5.17 10.30
N ASN A 70 10.19 -5.94 11.19
CA ASN A 70 11.27 -5.48 12.09
C ASN A 70 12.53 -5.06 11.31
N SER A 71 12.80 -5.67 10.16
CA SER A 71 13.89 -5.25 9.26
C SER A 71 13.55 -4.00 8.42
N GLY A 72 12.37 -3.40 8.61
CA GLY A 72 11.92 -2.21 7.88
C GLY A 72 11.28 -2.49 6.53
N ASN A 73 11.15 -3.74 6.12
CA ASN A 73 10.51 -4.10 4.87
C ASN A 73 8.99 -3.95 4.97
N GLN A 74 8.41 -3.10 4.14
CA GLN A 74 6.98 -2.77 4.11
C GLN A 74 6.25 -3.39 2.90
N THR A 75 6.89 -4.32 2.18
CA THR A 75 6.25 -4.99 1.03
C THR A 75 4.87 -5.52 1.41
N PRO A 76 3.82 -5.27 0.62
CA PRO A 76 2.47 -5.76 0.88
C PRO A 76 2.41 -7.27 0.99
N ILE A 77 1.69 -7.76 2.00
CA ILE A 77 1.56 -9.20 2.26
C ILE A 77 0.10 -9.57 2.39
N ILE A 78 -0.33 -10.56 1.59
CA ILE A 78 -1.55 -11.35 1.85
C ILE A 78 -1.13 -12.64 2.53
N MET A 79 -1.68 -12.88 3.71
CA MET A 79 -1.46 -14.13 4.42
C MET A 79 -2.56 -15.14 4.09
N LEU A 80 -2.18 -16.34 3.66
CA LEU A 80 -3.10 -17.47 3.48
C LEU A 80 -3.20 -18.24 4.79
N THR A 81 -4.39 -18.57 5.25
CA THR A 81 -4.60 -19.25 6.53
C THR A 81 -5.70 -20.29 6.46
N ALA A 82 -5.53 -21.43 7.12
CA ALA A 82 -6.58 -22.41 7.33
C ALA A 82 -7.51 -22.06 8.52
N MET A 83 -7.17 -21.06 9.31
CA MET A 83 -7.93 -20.68 10.49
C MET A 83 -9.00 -19.64 10.15
N SER A 84 -10.27 -20.02 10.32
CA SER A 84 -11.43 -19.13 10.28
C SER A 84 -11.73 -18.65 11.72
N GLY A 85 -11.98 -17.35 11.90
CA GLY A 85 -12.40 -16.76 13.16
C GLY A 85 -11.91 -15.33 13.35
N PRO A 86 -12.70 -14.47 14.03
CA PRO A 86 -12.35 -13.05 14.18
C PRO A 86 -11.04 -12.82 14.95
N GLU A 87 -10.72 -13.66 15.94
CA GLU A 87 -9.50 -13.55 16.75
C GLU A 87 -8.22 -13.73 15.89
N ASN A 88 -8.23 -14.69 14.96
CA ASN A 88 -7.07 -14.95 14.10
C ASN A 88 -6.86 -13.86 13.03
N THR A 89 -7.93 -13.19 12.60
CA THR A 89 -7.86 -12.07 11.65
C THR A 89 -7.35 -10.79 12.36
N ILE A 90 -7.77 -10.55 13.60
CA ILE A 90 -7.32 -9.43 14.43
C ILE A 90 -5.83 -9.58 14.79
N ASP A 91 -5.39 -10.77 15.22
CA ASP A 91 -3.99 -11.05 15.50
C ASP A 91 -3.08 -10.81 14.29
N GLY A 92 -3.55 -11.15 13.14
CA GLY A 92 -2.75 -11.03 11.94
C GLY A 92 -2.64 -9.61 11.41
N LEU A 93 -3.72 -8.83 11.37
CA LEU A 93 -3.69 -7.42 10.99
C LEU A 93 -2.86 -6.61 11.99
N SER A 94 -2.92 -6.94 13.28
CA SER A 94 -2.09 -6.34 14.34
C SER A 94 -0.59 -6.64 14.16
N ASN A 95 -0.23 -7.69 13.43
CA ASN A 95 1.16 -8.08 13.15
C ASN A 95 1.72 -7.56 11.82
N GLY A 96 0.97 -6.71 11.10
CA GLY A 96 1.47 -5.98 9.93
C GLY A 96 1.26 -6.64 8.57
N ALA A 97 0.39 -7.65 8.44
CA ALA A 97 -0.12 -8.10 7.16
C ALA A 97 -1.11 -7.07 6.57
N ASN A 98 -1.17 -6.98 5.26
CA ASN A 98 -2.04 -6.04 4.56
C ASN A 98 -3.43 -6.62 4.29
N ASP A 99 -3.53 -7.95 4.19
CA ASP A 99 -4.79 -8.68 4.02
C ASP A 99 -4.64 -10.16 4.44
N TYR A 100 -5.78 -10.82 4.66
CA TYR A 100 -5.87 -12.24 5.01
C TYR A 100 -6.85 -12.94 4.07
N LEU A 101 -6.50 -14.17 3.66
CA LEU A 101 -7.35 -15.00 2.82
C LEU A 101 -7.44 -16.41 3.43
N VAL A 102 -8.67 -16.81 3.79
CA VAL A 102 -8.92 -18.10 4.43
C VAL A 102 -8.97 -19.21 3.39
N LYS A 103 -8.23 -20.28 3.61
CA LYS A 103 -8.29 -21.53 2.80
C LYS A 103 -9.53 -22.35 3.21
N PRO A 104 -10.32 -22.92 2.25
CA PRO A 104 -10.16 -22.83 0.80
C PRO A 104 -10.69 -21.51 0.23
N PHE A 105 -10.04 -20.95 -0.78
CA PHE A 105 -10.42 -19.69 -1.44
C PHE A 105 -10.53 -19.85 -2.96
N GLN A 106 -11.22 -18.90 -3.57
CA GLN A 106 -11.27 -18.81 -5.03
C GLN A 106 -10.03 -18.05 -5.54
N PHE A 107 -9.36 -18.56 -6.57
CA PHE A 107 -8.18 -17.89 -7.15
C PHE A 107 -8.46 -16.45 -7.57
N ARG A 108 -9.65 -16.17 -8.11
CA ARG A 108 -10.08 -14.81 -8.49
C ARG A 108 -10.13 -13.85 -7.30
N GLU A 109 -10.48 -14.33 -6.11
CA GLU A 109 -10.47 -13.52 -4.89
C GLU A 109 -9.04 -13.10 -4.52
N LEU A 110 -8.08 -14.03 -4.58
CA LEU A 110 -6.67 -13.71 -4.36
C LEU A 110 -6.18 -12.62 -5.31
N VAL A 111 -6.49 -12.73 -6.60
CA VAL A 111 -6.09 -11.73 -7.61
C VAL A 111 -6.68 -10.35 -7.33
N LEU A 112 -7.96 -10.28 -6.97
CA LEU A 112 -8.62 -9.02 -6.61
C LEU A 112 -7.97 -8.37 -5.38
N ARG A 113 -7.67 -9.15 -4.34
CA ARG A 113 -7.02 -8.68 -3.12
C ARG A 113 -5.58 -8.22 -3.38
N LEU A 114 -4.80 -8.99 -4.16
CA LEU A 114 -3.45 -8.58 -4.61
C LEU A 114 -3.48 -7.23 -5.33
N ASN A 115 -4.37 -7.08 -6.30
CA ASN A 115 -4.51 -5.81 -7.00
C ASN A 115 -4.87 -4.64 -6.07
N ASN A 116 -5.68 -4.89 -5.03
CA ASN A 116 -6.06 -3.87 -4.07
C ASN A 116 -4.91 -3.45 -3.17
N ILE A 117 -4.12 -4.39 -2.63
CA ILE A 117 -2.99 -4.05 -1.76
C ILE A 117 -1.85 -3.42 -2.54
N ILE A 118 -1.54 -3.90 -3.76
CA ILE A 118 -0.52 -3.32 -4.63
C ILE A 118 -0.91 -1.89 -5.05
N LYS A 119 -2.20 -1.64 -5.35
CA LYS A 119 -2.69 -0.29 -5.65
C LYS A 119 -2.60 0.62 -4.43
N LYS A 120 -2.93 0.13 -3.24
CA LYS A 120 -2.75 0.91 -2.00
C LYS A 120 -1.30 1.33 -1.81
N ASP A 121 -0.34 0.44 -2.05
CA ASP A 121 1.08 0.76 -1.92
C ASP A 121 1.63 1.64 -3.05
N SER A 122 1.16 1.49 -4.29
CA SER A 122 1.52 2.43 -5.35
C SER A 122 0.97 3.83 -5.08
N VAL A 123 -0.07 3.93 -4.27
CA VAL A 123 -0.66 5.18 -3.76
C VAL A 123 0.10 5.69 -2.53
N ILE A 124 0.68 4.80 -1.69
CA ILE A 124 1.49 5.17 -0.51
C ILE A 124 2.95 5.50 -0.91
N LEU A 125 3.48 4.95 -2.01
CA LEU A 125 4.84 5.26 -2.50
C LEU A 125 4.98 6.62 -3.19
N SER A 126 3.88 7.30 -3.54
CA SER A 126 3.89 8.74 -3.61
C SER A 126 3.78 9.25 -2.16
N LYS A 127 4.90 9.35 -1.44
CA LYS A 127 4.94 9.85 -0.07
C LYS A 127 4.07 11.09 0.02
N MET A 128 2.99 11.01 0.80
CA MET A 128 2.24 12.21 1.19
C MET A 128 3.26 13.27 1.60
N PRO A 129 3.08 14.53 1.22
CA PRO A 129 3.97 15.59 1.65
C PRO A 129 4.17 15.54 3.15
N THR A 130 5.41 15.78 3.61
CA THR A 130 5.73 15.78 5.03
C THR A 130 4.78 16.71 5.79
N GLY A 131 4.17 16.20 6.85
CA GLY A 131 3.18 16.93 7.65
C GLY A 131 1.73 16.77 7.18
N LEU A 132 1.47 16.10 6.07
CA LEU A 132 0.10 15.75 5.62
C LEU A 132 -0.11 14.24 5.73
N SER A 133 -1.25 13.82 6.27
CA SER A 133 -1.65 12.40 6.33
C SER A 133 -3.14 12.25 6.03
N PHE A 134 -3.55 11.05 5.63
CA PHE A 134 -4.94 10.72 5.34
C PHE A 134 -5.30 9.41 6.03
N ALA A 135 -6.29 9.45 6.93
CA ALA A 135 -6.78 8.29 7.66
C ALA A 135 -8.28 8.46 7.90
N ASP A 136 -9.02 7.36 7.98
CA ASP A 136 -10.46 7.34 8.26
C ASP A 136 -11.27 8.31 7.38
N ASN A 137 -10.88 8.38 6.11
CA ASN A 137 -11.48 9.28 5.11
C ASN A 137 -11.34 10.78 5.46
N GLU A 138 -10.38 11.18 6.31
CA GLU A 138 -10.09 12.57 6.69
C GLU A 138 -8.61 12.90 6.48
N PHE A 139 -8.33 14.18 6.18
CA PHE A 139 -6.96 14.68 6.14
C PHE A 139 -6.55 15.26 7.50
N PHE A 140 -5.30 15.01 7.85
CA PHE A 140 -4.67 15.55 9.06
C PHE A 140 -3.41 16.29 8.67
N VAL A 141 -3.14 17.39 9.37
CA VAL A 141 -1.88 18.11 9.29
C VAL A 141 -1.14 17.96 10.62
N THR A 142 0.16 17.66 10.55
CA THR A 142 1.00 17.49 11.73
C THR A 142 1.79 18.76 11.95
N THR A 143 1.50 19.44 13.06
CA THR A 143 2.23 20.62 13.51
C THR A 143 2.82 20.33 14.88
N ASN A 144 4.14 20.53 15.06
CA ASN A 144 4.86 20.23 16.30
C ASN A 144 4.64 18.77 16.79
N ASN A 145 4.68 17.80 15.86
CA ASN A 145 4.43 16.37 16.10
C ASN A 145 3.02 16.02 16.60
N ILE A 146 2.06 16.96 16.52
CA ILE A 146 0.68 16.71 16.91
C ILE A 146 -0.19 16.70 15.63
N PRO A 147 -0.84 15.58 15.28
CA PRO A 147 -1.78 15.55 14.18
C PRO A 147 -3.09 16.28 14.55
N LYS A 148 -3.55 17.16 13.66
CA LYS A 148 -4.83 17.87 13.79
C LYS A 148 -5.66 17.64 12.54
N ALA A 149 -6.96 17.44 12.69
CA ALA A 149 -7.87 17.31 11.57
C ALA A 149 -7.82 18.55 10.68
N PHE A 150 -7.67 18.35 9.38
CA PHE A 150 -7.59 19.42 8.41
C PHE A 150 -8.99 19.74 7.86
N ALA A 151 -9.58 20.82 8.32
CA ALA A 151 -10.96 21.21 7.99
C ALA A 151 -11.10 21.60 6.52
N LEU A 152 -11.59 20.68 5.70
CA LEU A 152 -11.83 20.84 4.27
C LEU A 152 -13.34 20.71 3.95
N SER A 153 -13.81 21.46 2.95
CA SER A 153 -15.12 21.18 2.35
C SER A 153 -15.07 19.89 1.54
N GLY A 154 -16.24 19.30 1.22
CA GLY A 154 -16.29 18.07 0.43
C GLY A 154 -15.58 18.16 -0.93
N GLU A 155 -15.63 19.32 -1.60
CA GLU A 155 -14.94 19.56 -2.88
C GLU A 155 -13.44 19.73 -2.70
N GLU A 156 -13.00 20.44 -1.67
CA GLU A 156 -11.58 20.61 -1.34
C GLU A 156 -10.94 19.27 -0.96
N LYS A 157 -11.66 18.45 -0.19
CA LYS A 157 -11.24 17.11 0.20
C LYS A 157 -11.09 16.18 -1.01
N LYS A 158 -12.09 16.16 -1.90
CA LYS A 158 -12.00 15.39 -3.16
C LYS A 158 -10.84 15.84 -4.02
N LEU A 159 -10.64 17.14 -4.15
CA LEU A 159 -9.51 17.69 -4.92
C LEU A 159 -8.19 17.25 -4.31
N LEU A 160 -8.01 17.40 -3.00
CA LEU A 160 -6.78 17.00 -2.31
C LEU A 160 -6.53 15.49 -2.41
N GLN A 161 -7.56 14.67 -2.30
CA GLN A 161 -7.47 13.22 -2.54
C GLN A 161 -6.91 12.93 -3.94
N HIS A 162 -7.45 13.53 -4.98
CA HIS A 162 -6.99 13.30 -6.34
C HIS A 162 -5.58 13.83 -6.60
N LEU A 163 -5.19 14.94 -5.96
CA LEU A 163 -3.85 15.52 -6.06
C LEU A 163 -2.77 14.70 -5.33
N THR A 164 -3.18 13.95 -4.30
CA THR A 164 -2.28 13.13 -3.49
C THR A 164 -2.29 11.64 -3.87
N HIS A 165 -3.20 11.20 -4.77
CA HIS A 165 -3.34 9.81 -5.15
C HIS A 165 -3.29 9.61 -6.67
N PRO A 166 -2.08 9.48 -7.26
CA PRO A 166 -0.73 9.66 -6.68
C PRO A 166 -0.32 11.12 -6.49
N VAL A 167 0.63 11.38 -5.59
CA VAL A 167 1.26 12.71 -5.46
C VAL A 167 1.94 13.08 -6.79
N GLY A 168 1.69 14.31 -7.24
CA GLY A 168 2.15 14.76 -8.56
C GLY A 168 1.15 14.56 -9.69
N ASN A 169 -0.02 13.99 -9.39
CA ASN A 169 -1.13 13.92 -10.35
C ASN A 169 -1.60 15.32 -10.76
N ILE A 170 -2.03 15.47 -12.02
CA ILE A 170 -2.64 16.71 -12.52
C ILE A 170 -4.15 16.51 -12.55
N VAL A 171 -4.87 17.39 -11.86
CA VAL A 171 -6.31 17.27 -11.65
C VAL A 171 -7.03 18.52 -12.10
N SER A 172 -8.04 18.35 -12.95
CA SER A 172 -8.95 19.45 -13.28
C SER A 172 -9.90 19.73 -12.12
N ALA A 173 -10.05 20.99 -11.77
CA ALA A 173 -10.96 21.43 -10.70
C ALA A 173 -11.43 22.87 -10.93
N PRO A 174 -12.55 23.29 -10.32
CA PRO A 174 -12.98 24.68 -10.35
C PRO A 174 -11.91 25.60 -9.72
N PRO A 175 -11.54 26.71 -10.38
CA PRO A 175 -10.47 27.59 -9.91
C PRO A 175 -10.63 28.09 -8.47
N MET A 176 -11.87 28.33 -8.05
CA MET A 176 -12.18 28.78 -6.68
C MET A 176 -11.89 27.70 -5.63
N VAL A 177 -12.15 26.42 -5.96
CA VAL A 177 -11.86 25.29 -5.05
C VAL A 177 -10.34 25.13 -4.90
N ALA A 178 -9.61 25.14 -6.01
CA ALA A 178 -8.16 25.04 -6.00
C ALA A 178 -7.51 26.22 -5.25
N LYS A 179 -8.02 27.45 -5.43
CA LYS A 179 -7.53 28.65 -4.72
C LYS A 179 -7.76 28.54 -3.22
N ARG A 180 -8.96 28.15 -2.78
CA ARG A 180 -9.28 27.98 -1.35
C ARG A 180 -8.42 26.89 -0.72
N LEU A 181 -8.30 25.74 -1.38
CA LEU A 181 -7.46 24.63 -0.90
C LEU A 181 -5.99 25.06 -0.79
N ARG A 182 -5.44 25.75 -1.80
CA ARG A 182 -4.08 26.29 -1.77
C ARG A 182 -3.88 27.21 -0.56
N THR A 183 -4.79 28.17 -0.36
CA THR A 183 -4.71 29.11 0.77
C THR A 183 -4.70 28.37 2.11
N LYS A 184 -5.57 27.38 2.29
CA LYS A 184 -5.62 26.58 3.53
C LYS A 184 -4.34 25.77 3.73
N LEU A 185 -3.82 25.11 2.69
CA LEU A 185 -2.57 24.36 2.78
C LEU A 185 -1.37 25.24 3.15
N ASN A 186 -1.23 26.39 2.50
CA ASN A 186 -0.09 27.30 2.75
C ASN A 186 -0.10 27.93 4.15
N ILE A 187 -1.27 27.96 4.82
CA ILE A 187 -1.36 28.40 6.23
C ILE A 187 -0.74 27.37 7.18
N VAL A 188 -0.92 26.08 6.88
CA VAL A 188 -0.56 25.00 7.82
C VAL A 188 0.70 24.23 7.42
N LEU A 189 1.09 24.26 6.15
CA LEU A 189 2.24 23.56 5.59
C LEU A 189 3.00 24.46 4.63
N SER A 190 4.24 24.81 4.99
CA SER A 190 5.12 25.67 4.18
C SER A 190 5.93 24.89 3.12
N ASN A 191 5.93 23.58 3.21
CA ASN A 191 6.74 22.68 2.36
C ASN A 191 6.01 22.13 1.13
N ILE A 192 4.76 22.56 0.90
CA ILE A 192 3.95 22.13 -0.26
C ILE A 192 3.18 23.30 -0.85
N ASP A 193 2.89 23.21 -2.15
CA ASP A 193 1.99 24.15 -2.83
C ASP A 193 1.16 23.45 -3.91
N ILE A 194 0.05 24.06 -4.31
CA ILE A 194 -0.76 23.66 -5.47
C ILE A 194 -0.45 24.60 -6.62
N ILE A 195 0.27 24.12 -7.61
CA ILE A 195 0.59 24.90 -8.82
C ILE A 195 -0.45 24.68 -9.92
N THR A 196 -0.61 25.69 -10.78
CA THR A 196 -1.47 25.59 -11.97
C THR A 196 -0.65 25.12 -13.16
N ILE A 197 -1.08 24.03 -13.80
CA ILE A 197 -0.54 23.55 -15.06
C ILE A 197 -1.45 24.03 -16.19
N ARG A 198 -0.95 24.98 -16.98
CA ARG A 198 -1.74 25.69 -18.00
C ARG A 198 -2.40 24.71 -18.98
N GLY A 199 -3.71 24.81 -19.11
CA GLY A 199 -4.51 23.93 -20.00
C GLY A 199 -4.77 22.51 -19.48
N GLN A 200 -4.21 22.11 -18.32
CA GLN A 200 -4.33 20.75 -17.79
C GLN A 200 -4.99 20.68 -16.41
N GLY A 201 -4.80 21.69 -15.56
CA GLY A 201 -5.37 21.70 -14.22
C GLY A 201 -4.38 22.08 -13.12
N TYR A 202 -4.43 21.39 -12.01
CA TYR A 202 -3.66 21.68 -10.79
C TYR A 202 -2.80 20.48 -10.39
N LYS A 203 -1.64 20.76 -9.78
CA LYS A 203 -0.71 19.73 -9.30
C LYS A 203 -0.19 20.12 -7.93
N LEU A 204 -0.15 19.15 -7.01
CA LEU A 204 0.52 19.31 -5.72
C LEU A 204 2.03 19.10 -5.90
N VAL A 205 2.82 20.00 -5.35
CA VAL A 205 4.29 19.95 -5.42
C VAL A 205 4.90 20.11 -4.02
N ASN A 206 6.02 19.42 -3.79
CA ASN A 206 6.85 19.68 -2.62
C ASN A 206 7.76 20.87 -2.92
N LEU A 207 7.77 21.83 -2.01
CA LEU A 207 8.74 22.92 -2.02
C LEU A 207 10.00 22.42 -1.31
N THR A 208 11.11 22.34 -2.01
CA THR A 208 12.41 22.04 -1.39
C THR A 208 12.75 23.20 -0.46
N PRO A 209 13.14 22.95 0.81
CA PRO A 209 13.68 24.03 1.63
C PRO A 209 14.93 24.58 0.95
N GLN A 210 14.97 25.88 0.71
CA GLN A 210 16.19 26.58 0.33
C GLN A 210 17.15 26.65 1.52
#